data_54ea0557d9e6f39c8e29bd7dc6c3d27c
#
_entry.id   54ea0557d9e6f39c8e29bd7dc6c3d27c
#
_cell.length_a   1.000
_cell.length_b   1.000
_cell.length_c   1.000
_cell.angle_alpha   90.00
_cell.angle_beta   90.00
_cell.angle_gamma   90.00
#
_symmetry.space_group_name_H-M   'P 1'
#
loop_
_entity.id
_entity.type
_entity.pdbx_description
1 polymer ?
#
loop_
_entity_poly.entity_id
_entity_poly.type
_entity_poly.pdbx_seq_one_letter_code
_entity_poly.pdbx_strand_id
1 'polypeptide(L)'
;MALKVLFILPGHEVVLLGDGVLSPLAVFWKMFHRKKKYISIVHGLDITFAHKKSILGRIYRAVNIPALKKLDRLIMVGQETIAEAQKLGIPEEKCKFIPNGFDADEIIAKKTKEDLERLLGMNLSGKKVIFRGGRFTKHKGVEWFIRNVMPKLPENCLFVAAGGGIAKKTAGDENYFPKCEKAVQDLGLENRVKLMLNLPRPQIKILFNACDLYISPNIKVPGSLEGFGITAIEAAACGRVVLAADLEGLKDAIKNEQNGFLLESGKADMWADKIKDILADDDFRNDFGKKASQFTIENYSWNKIAKKYLEVIENTFS
;
A
#
# COMPACT_ATOMS: atom_id res chain seq x y z
N MET A 1 22.59 -17.21 4.02
CA MET A 1 21.83 -16.99 2.77
C MET A 1 22.73 -16.54 1.62
N ALA A 2 23.52 -15.46 1.75
CA ALA A 2 24.38 -14.92 0.69
C ALA A 2 25.36 -15.93 0.07
N LEU A 3 26.02 -16.78 0.88
CA LEU A 3 26.94 -17.83 0.40
C LEU A 3 26.23 -18.93 -0.40
N LYS A 4 25.00 -19.33 -0.04
CA LYS A 4 24.24 -20.32 -0.81
C LYS A 4 23.88 -19.82 -2.22
N VAL A 5 23.65 -18.54 -2.38
CA VAL A 5 23.31 -17.92 -3.68
C VAL A 5 24.48 -18.06 -4.66
N LEU A 6 25.73 -17.94 -4.21
CA LEU A 6 26.92 -18.13 -5.06
C LEU A 6 26.97 -19.50 -5.76
N PHE A 7 26.43 -20.54 -5.13
CA PHE A 7 26.38 -21.89 -5.70
C PHE A 7 25.20 -22.14 -6.63
N ILE A 8 24.13 -21.33 -6.49
CA ILE A 8 22.92 -21.42 -7.34
C ILE A 8 23.08 -20.57 -8.60
N LEU A 9 23.75 -19.42 -8.50
CA LEU A 9 23.91 -18.46 -9.61
C LEU A 9 24.43 -19.07 -10.93
N PRO A 10 25.39 -20.03 -10.97
CA PRO A 10 25.90 -20.52 -12.24
C PRO A 10 24.85 -21.05 -13.21
N GLY A 11 23.76 -21.64 -12.71
CA GLY A 11 22.67 -22.22 -13.52
C GLY A 11 21.62 -21.23 -14.04
N HIS A 12 21.75 -19.92 -13.75
CA HIS A 12 20.73 -18.92 -14.08
C HIS A 12 21.32 -17.72 -14.82
N GLU A 13 20.57 -17.16 -15.76
CA GLU A 13 20.99 -15.99 -16.55
C GLU A 13 20.58 -14.66 -15.92
N VAL A 14 19.49 -14.66 -15.14
CA VAL A 14 18.94 -13.48 -14.45
C VAL A 14 18.93 -13.67 -12.95
N VAL A 15 19.26 -12.61 -12.24
CA VAL A 15 19.11 -12.49 -10.79
C VAL A 15 18.09 -11.40 -10.50
N LEU A 16 16.89 -11.79 -10.05
CA LEU A 16 15.86 -10.87 -9.59
C LEU A 16 15.94 -10.69 -8.07
N LEU A 17 16.22 -9.48 -7.63
CA LEU A 17 16.23 -9.10 -6.22
C LEU A 17 14.83 -8.63 -5.83
N GLY A 18 14.28 -9.21 -4.77
CA GLY A 18 12.96 -8.82 -4.25
C GLY A 18 12.93 -7.47 -3.52
N ASP A 19 14.09 -6.83 -3.29
CA ASP A 19 14.20 -5.58 -2.56
C ASP A 19 15.48 -4.82 -2.97
N GLY A 20 15.38 -3.51 -3.12
CA GLY A 20 16.48 -2.61 -3.49
C GLY A 20 17.63 -2.58 -2.46
N VAL A 21 17.37 -2.92 -1.20
CA VAL A 21 18.39 -3.03 -0.14
C VAL A 21 19.44 -4.09 -0.45
N LEU A 22 19.10 -5.10 -1.26
CA LEU A 22 20.02 -6.17 -1.65
C LEU A 22 21.00 -5.79 -2.77
N SER A 23 20.88 -4.60 -3.34
CA SER A 23 21.69 -4.16 -4.49
C SER A 23 23.20 -4.19 -4.28
N PRO A 24 23.77 -3.85 -3.09
CA PRO A 24 25.22 -3.98 -2.87
C PRO A 24 25.72 -5.42 -3.01
N LEU A 25 24.92 -6.38 -2.54
CA LEU A 25 25.25 -7.81 -2.67
C LEU A 25 25.19 -8.26 -4.14
N ALA A 26 24.22 -7.77 -4.90
CA ALA A 26 24.15 -8.05 -6.34
C ALA A 26 25.35 -7.48 -7.10
N VAL A 27 25.80 -6.28 -6.77
CA VAL A 27 27.01 -5.70 -7.37
C VAL A 27 28.25 -6.55 -7.05
N PHE A 28 28.36 -7.06 -5.82
CA PHE A 28 29.43 -8.00 -5.46
C PHE A 28 29.37 -9.26 -6.31
N TRP A 29 28.20 -9.88 -6.49
CA TRP A 29 28.07 -11.07 -7.36
C TRP A 29 28.34 -10.75 -8.83
N LYS A 30 27.97 -9.57 -9.33
CA LYS A 30 28.23 -9.13 -10.69
C LYS A 30 29.73 -9.07 -11.02
N MET A 31 30.61 -8.89 -10.03
CA MET A 31 32.06 -8.93 -10.24
C MET A 31 32.56 -10.31 -10.70
N PHE A 32 31.93 -11.40 -10.21
CA PHE A 32 32.28 -12.78 -10.54
C PHE A 32 31.44 -13.35 -11.68
N HIS A 33 30.25 -12.79 -11.93
CA HIS A 33 29.29 -13.30 -12.91
C HIS A 33 28.81 -12.19 -13.86
N ARG A 34 29.75 -11.58 -14.59
CA ARG A 34 29.52 -10.38 -15.43
C ARG A 34 28.50 -10.58 -16.57
N LYS A 35 28.33 -11.82 -17.07
CA LYS A 35 27.40 -12.14 -18.16
C LYS A 35 25.93 -12.17 -17.73
N LYS A 36 25.68 -12.24 -16.42
CA LYS A 36 24.33 -12.31 -15.87
C LYS A 36 23.69 -10.92 -15.79
N LYS A 37 22.38 -10.87 -15.92
CA LYS A 37 21.57 -9.66 -15.73
C LYS A 37 21.07 -9.58 -14.29
N TYR A 38 21.12 -8.39 -13.71
CA TYR A 38 20.71 -8.11 -12.34
C TYR A 38 19.59 -7.09 -12.32
N ILE A 39 18.43 -7.51 -11.87
CA ILE A 39 17.20 -6.70 -11.80
C ILE A 39 16.81 -6.59 -10.33
N SER A 40 16.33 -5.44 -9.89
CA SER A 40 15.82 -5.26 -8.52
C SER A 40 14.42 -4.67 -8.54
N ILE A 41 13.56 -5.19 -7.64
CA ILE A 41 12.29 -4.54 -7.30
C ILE A 41 12.58 -3.47 -6.25
N VAL A 42 11.94 -2.30 -6.39
CA VAL A 42 12.12 -1.13 -5.51
C VAL A 42 10.76 -0.69 -5.00
N HIS A 43 10.56 -0.78 -3.69
CA HIS A 43 9.25 -0.60 -3.03
C HIS A 43 8.99 0.82 -2.49
N GLY A 44 9.86 1.79 -2.78
CA GLY A 44 9.73 3.18 -2.33
C GLY A 44 10.52 3.49 -1.07
N LEU A 45 10.44 2.66 -0.02
CA LEU A 45 11.25 2.86 1.19
C LEU A 45 12.75 2.80 0.89
N ASP A 46 13.15 1.95 -0.05
CA ASP A 46 14.52 1.78 -0.56
C ASP A 46 15.12 3.10 -1.10
N ILE A 47 14.26 3.97 -1.59
CA ILE A 47 14.64 5.29 -2.12
C ILE A 47 14.50 6.36 -1.04
N THR A 48 13.36 6.41 -0.34
CA THR A 48 13.10 7.46 0.66
C THR A 48 14.03 7.38 1.86
N PHE A 49 14.53 6.17 2.20
CA PHE A 49 15.51 6.01 3.27
C PHE A 49 16.84 6.75 2.97
N ALA A 50 17.23 6.85 1.69
CA ALA A 50 18.40 7.58 1.26
C ALA A 50 18.28 9.12 1.44
N HIS A 51 17.05 9.64 1.57
CA HIS A 51 16.81 11.07 1.85
C HIS A 51 16.92 11.41 3.34
N LYS A 52 16.96 10.42 4.24
CA LYS A 52 17.06 10.68 5.68
C LYS A 52 18.39 11.31 6.05
N LYS A 53 18.34 12.39 6.86
CA LYS A 53 19.52 13.11 7.34
C LYS A 53 20.32 12.35 8.42
N SER A 54 19.81 11.21 8.91
CA SER A 54 20.49 10.38 9.91
C SER A 54 21.79 9.78 9.38
N ILE A 55 22.71 9.40 10.28
CA ILE A 55 23.98 8.73 9.92
C ILE A 55 23.70 7.47 9.09
N LEU A 56 22.71 6.65 9.50
CA LEU A 56 22.32 5.45 8.76
C LEU A 56 21.77 5.77 7.37
N GLY A 57 20.99 6.86 7.22
CA GLY A 57 20.51 7.32 5.91
C GLY A 57 21.63 7.74 4.99
N ARG A 58 22.67 8.42 5.53
CA ARG A 58 23.86 8.82 4.75
C ARG A 58 24.68 7.61 4.31
N ILE A 59 24.90 6.64 5.21
CA ILE A 59 25.60 5.39 4.87
C ILE A 59 24.81 4.62 3.81
N TYR A 60 23.51 4.48 3.99
CA TYR A 60 22.63 3.83 3.04
C TYR A 60 22.72 4.50 1.65
N ARG A 61 22.64 5.83 1.61
CA ARG A 61 22.78 6.59 0.37
C ARG A 61 24.14 6.37 -0.30
N ALA A 62 25.23 6.35 0.47
CA ALA A 62 26.58 6.19 -0.05
C ALA A 62 26.84 4.77 -0.60
N VAL A 63 26.18 3.74 -0.07
CA VAL A 63 26.38 2.34 -0.45
C VAL A 63 25.32 1.87 -1.43
N ASN A 64 24.04 2.09 -1.11
CA ASN A 64 22.93 1.46 -1.84
C ASN A 64 22.60 2.18 -3.15
N ILE A 65 22.63 3.52 -3.17
CA ILE A 65 22.29 4.27 -4.39
C ILE A 65 23.30 4.00 -5.53
N PRO A 66 24.64 4.04 -5.29
CA PRO A 66 25.60 3.63 -6.32
C PRO A 66 25.42 2.17 -6.77
N ALA A 67 25.03 1.29 -5.85
CA ALA A 67 24.76 -0.12 -6.20
C ALA A 67 23.53 -0.25 -7.11
N LEU A 68 22.42 0.40 -6.79
CA LEU A 68 21.23 0.44 -7.64
C LEU A 68 21.55 0.93 -9.06
N LYS A 69 22.39 1.97 -9.20
CA LYS A 69 22.83 2.49 -10.51
C LYS A 69 23.60 1.47 -11.36
N LYS A 70 24.26 0.49 -10.74
CA LYS A 70 25.03 -0.56 -11.43
C LYS A 70 24.20 -1.75 -11.87
N LEU A 71 22.95 -1.87 -11.44
CA LEU A 71 22.05 -2.91 -11.89
C LEU A 71 21.59 -2.66 -13.34
N ASP A 72 21.15 -3.71 -14.00
CA ASP A 72 20.75 -3.65 -15.41
C ASP A 72 19.36 -3.03 -15.56
N ARG A 73 18.41 -3.37 -14.67
CA ARG A 73 17.05 -2.79 -14.62
C ARG A 73 16.55 -2.66 -13.17
N LEU A 74 15.65 -1.70 -12.96
CA LEU A 74 14.95 -1.47 -11.70
C LEU A 74 13.45 -1.48 -11.95
N ILE A 75 12.74 -2.37 -11.29
CA ILE A 75 11.28 -2.43 -11.32
C ILE A 75 10.77 -1.59 -10.16
N MET A 76 10.15 -0.46 -10.48
CA MET A 76 9.59 0.49 -9.52
C MET A 76 8.10 0.25 -9.35
N VAL A 77 7.62 0.09 -8.12
CA VAL A 77 6.22 -0.21 -7.84
C VAL A 77 5.30 1.02 -7.90
N GLY A 78 5.85 2.24 -8.03
CA GLY A 78 5.10 3.49 -8.11
C GLY A 78 5.84 4.55 -8.95
N GLN A 79 5.09 5.39 -9.65
CA GLN A 79 5.63 6.49 -10.44
C GLN A 79 6.37 7.54 -9.58
N GLU A 80 5.83 7.84 -8.39
CA GLU A 80 6.50 8.73 -7.44
C GLU A 80 7.85 8.14 -6.97
N THR A 81 7.95 6.80 -6.87
CA THR A 81 9.21 6.12 -6.55
C THR A 81 10.25 6.34 -7.64
N ILE A 82 9.85 6.37 -8.91
CA ILE A 82 10.73 6.72 -10.03
C ILE A 82 11.21 8.17 -9.91
N ALA A 83 10.28 9.11 -9.68
CA ALA A 83 10.61 10.53 -9.54
C ALA A 83 11.61 10.77 -8.38
N GLU A 84 11.40 10.10 -7.23
CA GLU A 84 12.33 10.18 -6.10
C GLU A 84 13.70 9.54 -6.41
N ALA A 85 13.73 8.45 -7.18
CA ALA A 85 14.97 7.80 -7.62
C ALA A 85 15.79 8.69 -8.57
N GLN A 86 15.13 9.41 -9.48
CA GLN A 86 15.76 10.37 -10.38
C GLN A 86 16.43 11.51 -9.63
N LYS A 87 15.83 12.02 -8.54
CA LYS A 87 16.46 13.03 -7.64
C LYS A 87 17.76 12.54 -7.01
N LEU A 88 17.95 11.22 -6.89
CA LEU A 88 19.18 10.59 -6.43
C LEU A 88 20.15 10.25 -7.59
N GLY A 89 19.80 10.67 -8.82
CA GLY A 89 20.60 10.47 -10.03
C GLY A 89 20.57 9.02 -10.54
N ILE A 90 19.51 8.26 -10.26
CA ILE A 90 19.26 6.96 -10.92
C ILE A 90 18.69 7.27 -12.31
N PRO A 91 19.29 6.72 -13.39
CA PRO A 91 18.83 6.98 -14.76
C PRO A 91 17.42 6.48 -15.02
N GLU A 92 16.59 7.27 -15.71
CA GLU A 92 15.20 6.93 -16.00
C GLU A 92 15.08 5.68 -16.86
N GLU A 93 15.96 5.53 -17.85
CA GLU A 93 15.98 4.39 -18.76
C GLU A 93 16.18 3.03 -18.06
N LYS A 94 16.70 3.05 -16.83
CA LYS A 94 16.82 1.84 -15.99
C LYS A 94 15.55 1.53 -15.23
N CYS A 95 14.67 2.51 -15.03
CA CYS A 95 13.47 2.39 -14.22
C CYS A 95 12.30 1.93 -15.08
N LYS A 96 11.65 0.85 -14.68
CA LYS A 96 10.41 0.37 -15.30
C LYS A 96 9.32 0.33 -14.25
N PHE A 97 8.22 1.03 -14.49
CA PHE A 97 7.05 0.96 -13.64
C PHE A 97 6.32 -0.37 -13.85
N ILE A 98 6.18 -1.14 -12.77
CA ILE A 98 5.27 -2.28 -12.70
C ILE A 98 4.56 -2.18 -11.35
N PRO A 99 3.23 -2.04 -11.32
CA PRO A 99 2.47 -1.94 -10.08
C PRO A 99 2.58 -3.24 -9.28
N ASN A 100 2.36 -3.15 -7.97
CA ASN A 100 2.19 -4.35 -7.15
C ASN A 100 0.94 -5.11 -7.56
N GLY A 101 1.02 -6.43 -7.45
CA GLY A 101 -0.13 -7.32 -7.60
C GLY A 101 -0.77 -7.68 -6.25
N PHE A 102 -1.92 -8.34 -6.33
CA PHE A 102 -2.58 -8.98 -5.21
C PHE A 102 -3.03 -10.39 -5.60
N ASP A 103 -3.26 -11.24 -4.59
CA ASP A 103 -3.79 -12.58 -4.77
C ASP A 103 -5.33 -12.54 -4.65
N ALA A 104 -6.00 -12.69 -5.79
CA ALA A 104 -7.47 -12.63 -5.85
C ALA A 104 -8.11 -13.81 -5.10
N ASP A 105 -7.55 -15.00 -5.22
CA ASP A 105 -8.06 -16.23 -4.58
C ASP A 105 -7.86 -16.17 -3.06
N GLU A 106 -6.81 -15.48 -2.62
CA GLU A 106 -6.56 -15.28 -1.20
C GLU A 106 -7.51 -14.26 -0.58
N ILE A 107 -7.76 -13.10 -1.24
CA ILE A 107 -8.46 -11.97 -0.59
C ILE A 107 -9.97 -11.98 -0.80
N ILE A 108 -10.46 -12.38 -1.98
CA ILE A 108 -11.87 -12.38 -2.29
C ILE A 108 -12.56 -13.57 -1.58
N ALA A 109 -13.63 -13.29 -0.86
CA ALA A 109 -14.40 -14.31 -0.14
C ALA A 109 -15.85 -13.86 0.03
N LYS A 110 -16.76 -14.82 0.11
CA LYS A 110 -18.14 -14.54 0.52
C LYS A 110 -18.15 -14.32 2.04
N LYS A 111 -18.22 -13.06 2.46
CA LYS A 111 -18.34 -12.65 3.85
C LYS A 111 -19.52 -11.73 4.00
N THR A 112 -20.24 -11.90 5.10
CA THR A 112 -21.51 -11.22 5.36
C THR A 112 -21.36 -10.18 6.47
N LYS A 113 -22.38 -9.38 6.65
CA LYS A 113 -22.47 -8.42 7.75
C LYS A 113 -22.49 -9.14 9.10
N GLU A 114 -23.07 -10.33 9.18
CA GLU A 114 -23.10 -11.17 10.38
C GLU A 114 -21.67 -11.69 10.75
N ASP A 115 -20.82 -11.99 9.74
CA ASP A 115 -19.41 -12.31 9.98
C ASP A 115 -18.70 -11.11 10.61
N LEU A 116 -19.02 -9.90 10.14
CA LEU A 116 -18.44 -8.67 10.64
C LEU A 116 -18.95 -8.33 12.05
N GLU A 117 -20.24 -8.54 12.33
CA GLU A 117 -20.83 -8.41 13.68
C GLU A 117 -20.11 -9.31 14.69
N ARG A 118 -19.91 -10.58 14.33
CA ARG A 118 -19.17 -11.53 15.17
C ARG A 118 -17.74 -11.10 15.40
N LEU A 119 -17.06 -10.59 14.37
CA LEU A 119 -15.69 -10.09 14.49
C LEU A 119 -15.60 -8.88 15.41
N LEU A 120 -16.53 -7.93 15.30
CA LEU A 120 -16.52 -6.69 16.06
C LEU A 120 -17.18 -6.82 17.45
N GLY A 121 -17.90 -7.91 17.70
CA GLY A 121 -18.64 -8.15 18.95
C GLY A 121 -19.76 -7.14 19.15
N MET A 122 -20.42 -6.66 18.08
CA MET A 122 -21.48 -5.66 18.17
C MET A 122 -22.51 -5.81 17.04
N ASN A 123 -23.74 -5.38 17.31
CA ASN A 123 -24.81 -5.31 16.31
C ASN A 123 -24.53 -4.14 15.32
N LEU A 124 -24.60 -4.44 14.04
CA LEU A 124 -24.39 -3.48 12.95
C LEU A 124 -25.70 -3.11 12.22
N SER A 125 -26.87 -3.44 12.78
CA SER A 125 -28.15 -3.04 12.20
C SER A 125 -28.22 -1.52 12.09
N GLY A 126 -28.58 -0.99 10.90
CA GLY A 126 -28.58 0.44 10.61
C GLY A 126 -27.21 1.12 10.56
N LYS A 127 -26.12 0.44 10.87
CA LYS A 127 -24.76 1.02 10.79
C LYS A 127 -24.15 0.83 9.42
N LYS A 128 -23.35 1.82 9.00
CA LYS A 128 -22.50 1.81 7.82
C LYS A 128 -21.02 1.71 8.26
N VAL A 129 -20.34 0.68 7.79
CA VAL A 129 -18.96 0.38 8.21
C VAL A 129 -17.97 0.90 7.20
N ILE A 130 -17.14 1.83 7.64
CA ILE A 130 -16.00 2.39 6.88
C ILE A 130 -14.74 1.66 7.36
N PHE A 131 -14.02 1.04 6.44
CA PHE A 131 -12.81 0.28 6.78
C PHE A 131 -11.55 0.91 6.22
N ARG A 132 -10.46 0.81 6.98
CA ARG A 132 -9.10 1.15 6.57
C ARG A 132 -8.14 0.06 7.05
N GLY A 133 -7.43 -0.57 6.12
CA GLY A 133 -6.45 -1.62 6.39
C GLY A 133 -4.99 -1.13 6.24
N GLY A 134 -4.07 -1.60 7.13
CA GLY A 134 -2.64 -1.37 7.05
C GLY A 134 -2.04 -0.71 8.30
N ARG A 135 -0.71 -0.59 8.34
CA ARG A 135 0.05 -0.13 9.52
C ARG A 135 -0.43 1.23 10.05
N PHE A 136 -0.34 1.39 11.37
CA PHE A 136 -0.61 2.67 12.04
C PHE A 136 0.65 3.56 12.01
N THR A 137 0.82 4.29 10.92
CA THR A 137 1.89 5.28 10.73
C THR A 137 1.27 6.64 10.38
N LYS A 138 2.00 7.73 10.63
CA LYS A 138 1.47 9.09 10.46
C LYS A 138 0.93 9.32 9.04
N HIS A 139 1.70 8.96 8.00
CA HIS A 139 1.32 9.19 6.61
C HIS A 139 0.06 8.42 6.17
N LYS A 140 -0.34 7.38 6.90
CA LYS A 140 -1.57 6.63 6.62
C LYS A 140 -2.84 7.36 7.04
N GLY A 141 -2.75 8.47 7.77
CA GLY A 141 -3.82 9.43 8.02
C GLY A 141 -4.96 8.96 8.93
N VAL A 142 -4.78 7.85 9.69
CA VAL A 142 -5.85 7.33 10.57
C VAL A 142 -6.23 8.34 11.66
N GLU A 143 -5.24 8.91 12.37
CA GLU A 143 -5.49 9.96 13.37
C GLU A 143 -6.14 11.19 12.74
N TRP A 144 -5.64 11.62 11.58
CA TRP A 144 -6.21 12.74 10.86
C TRP A 144 -7.69 12.51 10.51
N PHE A 145 -8.04 11.33 10.03
CA PHE A 145 -9.41 10.95 9.70
C PHE A 145 -10.32 10.97 10.92
N ILE A 146 -9.85 10.38 12.04
CA ILE A 146 -10.60 10.38 13.32
C ILE A 146 -10.86 11.80 13.77
N ARG A 147 -9.87 12.70 13.75
CA ARG A 147 -10.01 14.05 14.27
C ARG A 147 -10.81 14.99 13.38
N ASN A 148 -10.69 14.84 12.07
CA ASN A 148 -11.19 15.86 11.14
C ASN A 148 -12.39 15.42 10.32
N VAL A 149 -12.56 14.12 10.06
CA VAL A 149 -13.64 13.61 9.20
C VAL A 149 -14.74 12.93 10.02
N MET A 150 -14.38 12.03 10.95
CA MET A 150 -15.38 11.29 11.75
C MET A 150 -16.41 12.17 12.46
N PRO A 151 -16.07 13.36 13.05
CA PRO A 151 -17.07 14.24 13.68
C PRO A 151 -18.09 14.82 12.70
N LYS A 152 -17.80 14.83 11.39
CA LYS A 152 -18.66 15.36 10.33
C LYS A 152 -19.58 14.30 9.70
N LEU A 153 -19.38 13.02 10.06
CA LEU A 153 -20.17 11.91 9.54
C LEU A 153 -21.39 11.62 10.43
N PRO A 154 -22.49 11.08 9.86
CA PRO A 154 -23.64 10.63 10.61
C PRO A 154 -23.30 9.66 11.74
N GLU A 155 -24.12 9.65 12.80
CA GLU A 155 -23.93 8.81 14.00
C GLU A 155 -23.95 7.31 13.72
N ASN A 156 -24.59 6.89 12.65
CA ASN A 156 -24.62 5.48 12.23
C ASN A 156 -23.34 5.03 11.48
N CYS A 157 -22.38 5.93 11.23
CA CYS A 157 -21.10 5.56 10.64
C CYS A 157 -20.17 4.98 11.71
N LEU A 158 -19.66 3.77 11.46
CA LEU A 158 -18.66 3.09 12.26
C LEU A 158 -17.35 3.03 11.47
N PHE A 159 -16.29 3.60 11.99
CA PHE A 159 -14.95 3.51 11.41
C PHE A 159 -14.17 2.37 12.05
N VAL A 160 -13.65 1.46 11.23
CA VAL A 160 -12.79 0.37 11.66
C VAL A 160 -11.42 0.55 11.01
N ALA A 161 -10.39 0.70 11.80
CA ALA A 161 -8.99 0.69 11.32
C ALA A 161 -8.28 -0.55 11.86
N ALA A 162 -7.72 -1.36 10.96
CA ALA A 162 -7.02 -2.57 11.35
C ALA A 162 -5.65 -2.68 10.68
N GLY A 163 -4.63 -3.08 11.47
CA GLY A 163 -3.30 -3.24 10.91
C GLY A 163 -2.22 -3.61 11.91
N GLY A 164 -1.00 -3.77 11.42
CA GLY A 164 0.15 -4.02 12.28
C GLY A 164 0.56 -2.79 13.08
N GLY A 165 0.83 -2.99 14.38
CA GLY A 165 1.61 -2.04 15.17
C GLY A 165 3.09 -2.14 14.81
N ILE A 166 3.83 -1.05 14.95
CA ILE A 166 5.29 -1.07 14.82
C ILE A 166 5.86 -1.54 16.17
N ALA A 167 6.27 -2.81 16.23
CA ALA A 167 6.78 -3.44 17.46
C ALA A 167 8.11 -2.84 17.96
N LYS A 168 8.90 -2.20 17.11
CA LYS A 168 10.12 -1.44 17.43
C LYS A 168 10.20 -0.23 16.54
N LYS A 169 10.78 0.88 17.02
CA LYS A 169 11.18 2.02 16.19
C LYS A 169 12.15 1.53 15.11
N THR A 170 11.61 1.08 13.99
CA THR A 170 12.41 1.00 12.78
C THR A 170 12.72 2.43 12.37
N ALA A 171 13.96 2.70 11.99
CA ALA A 171 14.44 4.05 11.75
C ALA A 171 13.46 4.84 10.85
N GLY A 172 12.64 5.68 11.48
CA GLY A 172 11.75 6.64 10.83
C GLY A 172 10.25 6.41 10.91
N ASP A 173 9.77 5.25 11.35
CA ASP A 173 8.34 5.03 11.56
C ASP A 173 8.02 5.07 13.06
N GLU A 174 7.32 6.10 13.51
CA GLU A 174 6.74 6.18 14.85
C GLU A 174 5.47 5.31 14.91
N ASN A 175 5.30 4.54 16.01
CA ASN A 175 4.03 3.87 16.26
C ASN A 175 2.95 4.91 16.53
N TYR A 176 2.06 5.06 15.56
CA TYR A 176 0.99 6.07 15.60
C TYR A 176 -0.31 5.55 16.24
N PHE A 177 -0.35 4.28 16.63
CA PHE A 177 -1.53 3.67 17.25
C PHE A 177 -1.97 4.40 18.54
N PRO A 178 -1.08 4.71 19.49
CA PRO A 178 -1.47 5.45 20.70
C PRO A 178 -2.06 6.85 20.41
N LYS A 179 -1.61 7.51 19.34
CA LYS A 179 -2.15 8.80 18.92
C LYS A 179 -3.57 8.66 18.35
N CYS A 180 -3.83 7.54 17.66
CA CYS A 180 -5.18 7.23 17.20
C CYS A 180 -6.12 6.93 18.36
N GLU A 181 -5.68 6.16 19.37
CA GLU A 181 -6.46 5.89 20.59
C GLU A 181 -6.78 7.20 21.32
N LYS A 182 -5.77 8.05 21.51
CA LYS A 182 -5.97 9.37 22.12
C LYS A 182 -6.96 10.22 21.33
N ALA A 183 -6.92 10.20 20.00
CA ALA A 183 -7.89 10.95 19.18
C ALA A 183 -9.33 10.45 19.38
N VAL A 184 -9.53 9.14 19.54
CA VAL A 184 -10.84 8.56 19.85
C VAL A 184 -11.35 9.07 21.20
N GLN A 185 -10.52 9.01 22.24
CA GLN A 185 -10.85 9.46 23.60
C GLN A 185 -11.12 10.97 23.68
N ASP A 186 -10.23 11.78 23.08
CA ASP A 186 -10.36 13.24 23.07
C ASP A 186 -11.70 13.73 22.48
N LEU A 187 -12.31 12.92 21.59
CA LEU A 187 -13.54 13.25 20.85
C LEU A 187 -14.77 12.44 21.28
N GLY A 188 -14.65 11.52 22.25
CA GLY A 188 -15.74 10.67 22.72
C GLY A 188 -16.29 9.74 21.62
N LEU A 189 -15.40 9.20 20.76
CA LEU A 189 -15.78 8.38 19.59
C LEU A 189 -15.66 6.87 19.84
N GLU A 190 -15.58 6.38 21.07
CA GLU A 190 -15.35 4.97 21.42
C GLU A 190 -16.43 4.02 20.85
N ASN A 191 -17.66 4.53 20.69
CA ASN A 191 -18.76 3.78 20.11
C ASN A 191 -18.81 3.82 18.58
N ARG A 192 -17.99 4.70 17.95
CA ARG A 192 -17.99 4.95 16.51
C ARG A 192 -16.66 4.63 15.83
N VAL A 193 -15.61 4.33 16.60
CA VAL A 193 -14.28 3.99 16.08
C VAL A 193 -13.75 2.72 16.75
N LYS A 194 -13.33 1.76 15.95
CA LYS A 194 -12.67 0.53 16.42
C LYS A 194 -11.26 0.47 15.83
N LEU A 195 -10.26 0.45 16.70
CA LEU A 195 -8.84 0.30 16.35
C LEU A 195 -8.41 -1.12 16.69
N MET A 196 -7.91 -1.86 15.70
CA MET A 196 -7.59 -3.29 15.85
C MET A 196 -6.15 -3.56 15.42
N LEU A 197 -5.35 -4.10 16.36
CA LEU A 197 -3.95 -4.44 16.09
C LEU A 197 -3.76 -5.91 15.77
N ASN A 198 -2.88 -6.17 14.80
CA ASN A 198 -2.34 -7.50 14.49
C ASN A 198 -3.42 -8.57 14.27
N LEU A 199 -4.51 -8.21 13.61
CA LEU A 199 -5.55 -9.18 13.24
C LEU A 199 -4.95 -10.28 12.34
N PRO A 200 -5.31 -11.55 12.56
CA PRO A 200 -4.98 -12.63 11.65
C PRO A 200 -5.62 -12.42 10.28
N ARG A 201 -4.95 -12.90 9.23
CA ARG A 201 -5.40 -12.72 7.84
C ARG A 201 -6.88 -13.09 7.59
N PRO A 202 -7.42 -14.20 8.14
CA PRO A 202 -8.85 -14.53 7.99
C PRO A 202 -9.80 -13.44 8.51
N GLN A 203 -9.44 -12.74 9.59
CA GLN A 203 -10.26 -11.66 10.14
C GLN A 203 -10.15 -10.39 9.29
N ILE A 204 -8.97 -10.09 8.77
CA ILE A 204 -8.77 -9.00 7.79
C ILE A 204 -9.63 -9.23 6.53
N LYS A 205 -9.73 -10.48 6.05
CA LYS A 205 -10.60 -10.83 4.91
C LYS A 205 -12.07 -10.48 5.18
N ILE A 206 -12.56 -10.67 6.41
CA ILE A 206 -13.94 -10.28 6.75
C ILE A 206 -14.13 -8.78 6.55
N LEU A 207 -13.19 -7.95 7.04
CA LEU A 207 -13.27 -6.50 6.91
C LEU A 207 -13.28 -6.06 5.44
N PHE A 208 -12.40 -6.60 4.60
CA PHE A 208 -12.37 -6.27 3.16
C PHE A 208 -13.66 -6.65 2.42
N ASN A 209 -14.27 -7.78 2.78
CA ASN A 209 -15.41 -8.32 2.02
C ASN A 209 -16.78 -7.88 2.58
N ALA A 210 -16.87 -7.37 3.81
CA ALA A 210 -18.14 -7.07 4.47
C ALA A 210 -18.29 -5.60 4.91
N CYS A 211 -17.29 -4.73 4.75
CA CYS A 211 -17.45 -3.29 4.98
C CYS A 211 -18.33 -2.64 3.88
N ASP A 212 -18.89 -1.48 4.18
CA ASP A 212 -19.68 -0.69 3.22
C ASP A 212 -18.79 0.20 2.33
N LEU A 213 -17.66 0.67 2.86
CA LEU A 213 -16.73 1.57 2.19
C LEU A 213 -15.30 1.33 2.66
N TYR A 214 -14.35 1.38 1.75
CA TYR A 214 -12.92 1.37 2.10
C TYR A 214 -12.29 2.75 1.91
N ILE A 215 -11.39 3.15 2.81
CA ILE A 215 -10.68 4.43 2.71
C ILE A 215 -9.16 4.28 2.85
N SER A 216 -8.42 5.10 2.12
CA SER A 216 -6.98 5.33 2.28
C SER A 216 -6.71 6.84 2.45
N PRO A 217 -6.98 7.41 3.66
CA PRO A 217 -6.95 8.86 3.89
C PRO A 217 -5.52 9.37 4.15
N ASN A 218 -4.58 8.95 3.31
CA ASN A 218 -3.17 9.26 3.50
C ASN A 218 -2.93 10.77 3.49
N ILE A 219 -1.98 11.22 4.32
CA ILE A 219 -1.52 12.60 4.40
C ILE A 219 -0.04 12.70 4.04
N LYS A 220 0.36 13.83 3.43
CA LYS A 220 1.77 14.07 3.11
C LYS A 220 2.59 14.21 4.39
N VAL A 221 3.65 13.42 4.51
CA VAL A 221 4.60 13.47 5.62
C VAL A 221 6.02 13.46 5.06
N PRO A 222 6.85 14.48 5.35
CA PRO A 222 8.22 14.51 4.87
C PRO A 222 9.01 13.25 5.25
N GLY A 223 9.67 12.64 4.28
CA GLY A 223 10.47 11.43 4.47
C GLY A 223 9.68 10.11 4.57
N SER A 224 8.36 10.15 4.37
CA SER A 224 7.51 8.98 4.18
C SER A 224 6.93 8.98 2.78
N LEU A 225 6.72 7.81 2.21
CA LEU A 225 6.14 7.62 0.88
C LEU A 225 5.19 6.41 0.91
N GLU A 226 4.01 6.57 0.35
CA GLU A 226 3.17 5.43 -0.03
C GLU A 226 3.70 4.87 -1.35
N GLY A 227 4.27 3.67 -1.30
CA GLY A 227 4.87 3.07 -2.49
C GLY A 227 3.85 2.71 -3.58
N PHE A 228 2.68 2.19 -3.17
CA PHE A 228 1.65 1.80 -4.13
C PHE A 228 0.21 1.85 -3.54
N GLY A 229 -0.04 1.21 -2.38
CA GLY A 229 -1.37 1.12 -1.80
C GLY A 229 -2.07 -0.22 -2.06
N ILE A 230 -1.36 -1.34 -1.80
CA ILE A 230 -1.88 -2.71 -2.03
C ILE A 230 -3.26 -2.90 -1.36
N THR A 231 -3.47 -2.43 -0.15
CA THR A 231 -4.74 -2.58 0.58
C THR A 231 -5.92 -1.88 -0.10
N ALA A 232 -5.67 -0.83 -0.90
CA ALA A 232 -6.70 -0.17 -1.68
C ALA A 232 -7.16 -1.03 -2.86
N ILE A 233 -6.22 -1.66 -3.59
CA ILE A 233 -6.59 -2.61 -4.66
C ILE A 233 -7.19 -3.89 -4.11
N GLU A 234 -6.80 -4.39 -2.94
CA GLU A 234 -7.44 -5.52 -2.27
C GLU A 234 -8.92 -5.21 -1.96
N ALA A 235 -9.21 -4.01 -1.45
CA ALA A 235 -10.58 -3.58 -1.17
C ALA A 235 -11.43 -3.45 -2.45
N ALA A 236 -10.87 -2.82 -3.49
CA ALA A 236 -11.54 -2.69 -4.79
C ALA A 236 -11.83 -4.06 -5.41
N ALA A 237 -10.89 -5.01 -5.32
CA ALA A 237 -11.06 -6.37 -5.79
C ALA A 237 -12.17 -7.12 -5.03
N CYS A 238 -12.36 -6.82 -3.74
CA CYS A 238 -13.48 -7.34 -2.94
C CYS A 238 -14.82 -6.63 -3.24
N GLY A 239 -14.90 -5.80 -4.28
CA GLY A 239 -16.11 -5.09 -4.67
C GLY A 239 -16.48 -3.94 -3.73
N ARG A 240 -15.53 -3.37 -3.02
CA ARG A 240 -15.78 -2.18 -2.20
C ARG A 240 -15.50 -0.92 -3.00
N VAL A 241 -16.34 0.09 -2.80
CA VAL A 241 -15.98 1.44 -3.23
C VAL A 241 -14.77 1.89 -2.42
N VAL A 242 -13.76 2.42 -3.10
CA VAL A 242 -12.53 2.89 -2.48
C VAL A 242 -12.43 4.40 -2.59
N LEU A 243 -12.23 5.09 -1.46
CA LEU A 243 -11.80 6.49 -1.45
C LEU A 243 -10.32 6.54 -1.05
N ALA A 244 -9.49 7.09 -1.88
CA ALA A 244 -8.06 7.21 -1.63
C ALA A 244 -7.59 8.66 -1.77
N ALA A 245 -6.60 9.04 -0.98
CA ALA A 245 -5.97 10.34 -1.15
C ALA A 245 -5.28 10.43 -2.53
N ASP A 246 -5.47 11.53 -3.24
CA ASP A 246 -4.76 11.86 -4.47
C ASP A 246 -3.29 12.18 -4.15
N LEU A 247 -2.56 11.13 -3.76
CA LEU A 247 -1.23 11.25 -3.21
C LEU A 247 -0.37 10.02 -3.53
N GLU A 248 0.83 10.28 -4.05
CA GLU A 248 1.89 9.27 -4.19
C GLU A 248 1.41 8.00 -4.92
N GLY A 249 1.83 6.81 -4.47
CA GLY A 249 1.47 5.54 -5.09
C GLY A 249 -0.02 5.18 -5.03
N LEU A 250 -0.85 5.89 -4.24
CA LEU A 250 -2.31 5.70 -4.30
C LEU A 250 -2.88 6.09 -5.67
N LYS A 251 -2.29 7.06 -6.36
CA LYS A 251 -2.65 7.45 -7.75
C LYS A 251 -2.34 6.35 -8.75
N ASP A 252 -1.35 5.51 -8.44
CA ASP A 252 -0.99 4.36 -9.28
C ASP A 252 -1.94 3.18 -9.05
N ALA A 253 -2.36 2.95 -7.81
CA ALA A 253 -3.26 1.88 -7.41
C ALA A 253 -4.72 2.16 -7.77
N ILE A 254 -5.18 3.40 -7.57
CA ILE A 254 -6.55 3.81 -7.83
C ILE A 254 -6.62 4.65 -9.11
N LYS A 255 -7.42 4.18 -10.05
CA LYS A 255 -7.78 4.91 -11.26
C LYS A 255 -9.15 5.51 -11.03
N ASN A 256 -9.17 6.85 -10.99
CA ASN A 256 -10.38 7.60 -10.63
C ASN A 256 -11.58 7.13 -11.47
N GLU A 257 -12.72 6.89 -10.80
CA GLU A 257 -13.98 6.39 -11.37
C GLU A 257 -13.93 5.00 -12.03
N GLN A 258 -12.78 4.30 -11.99
CA GLN A 258 -12.66 2.93 -12.50
C GLN A 258 -12.66 1.90 -11.36
N ASN A 259 -11.79 2.06 -10.38
CA ASN A 259 -11.72 1.18 -9.22
C ASN A 259 -11.77 1.91 -7.87
N GLY A 260 -12.09 3.19 -7.87
CA GLY A 260 -12.22 4.05 -6.69
C GLY A 260 -12.25 5.51 -7.07
N PHE A 261 -12.21 6.36 -6.06
CA PHE A 261 -12.18 7.82 -6.22
C PHE A 261 -10.95 8.39 -5.53
N LEU A 262 -10.27 9.32 -6.20
CA LEU A 262 -9.17 10.08 -5.65
C LEU A 262 -9.68 11.40 -5.08
N LEU A 263 -9.34 11.67 -3.82
CA LEU A 263 -9.72 12.89 -3.11
C LEU A 263 -8.47 13.65 -2.66
N GLU A 264 -8.54 14.98 -2.67
CA GLU A 264 -7.44 15.81 -2.21
C GLU A 264 -7.10 15.49 -0.74
N SER A 265 -5.81 15.24 -0.49
CA SER A 265 -5.32 14.91 0.84
C SER A 265 -5.52 16.09 1.80
N GLY A 266 -6.01 15.81 3.01
CA GLY A 266 -6.18 16.84 4.05
C GLY A 266 -7.46 17.69 3.94
N LYS A 267 -8.34 17.48 2.95
CA LYS A 267 -9.59 18.21 2.76
C LYS A 267 -10.78 17.52 3.44
N ALA A 268 -10.91 17.71 4.75
CA ALA A 268 -11.86 16.98 5.58
C ALA A 268 -13.32 17.09 5.13
N ASP A 269 -13.77 18.26 4.69
CA ASP A 269 -15.15 18.44 4.23
C ASP A 269 -15.43 17.66 2.95
N MET A 270 -14.52 17.72 1.96
CA MET A 270 -14.61 16.93 0.74
C MET A 270 -14.70 15.43 1.02
N TRP A 271 -13.89 14.93 1.97
CA TRP A 271 -13.95 13.54 2.39
C TRP A 271 -15.27 13.19 3.05
N ALA A 272 -15.74 14.03 3.98
CA ALA A 272 -17.00 13.79 4.69
C ALA A 272 -18.19 13.78 3.73
N ASP A 273 -18.27 14.72 2.82
CA ASP A 273 -19.37 14.84 1.87
C ASP A 273 -19.37 13.66 0.89
N LYS A 274 -18.22 13.32 0.31
CA LYS A 274 -18.12 12.14 -0.59
C LYS A 274 -18.46 10.83 0.12
N ILE A 275 -18.11 10.68 1.39
CA ILE A 275 -18.47 9.50 2.20
C ILE A 275 -20.00 9.44 2.40
N LYS A 276 -20.63 10.56 2.76
CA LYS A 276 -22.09 10.63 2.93
C LYS A 276 -22.81 10.25 1.64
N ASP A 277 -22.41 10.84 0.51
CA ASP A 277 -23.02 10.57 -0.80
C ASP A 277 -22.96 9.06 -1.15
N ILE A 278 -21.77 8.47 -1.01
CA ILE A 278 -21.58 7.04 -1.31
C ILE A 278 -22.36 6.16 -0.33
N LEU A 279 -22.37 6.47 0.96
CA LEU A 279 -23.05 5.63 1.95
C LEU A 279 -24.59 5.77 1.89
N ALA A 280 -25.11 6.81 1.29
CA ALA A 280 -26.55 7.00 1.09
C ALA A 280 -27.13 6.12 -0.02
N ASP A 281 -26.32 5.66 -0.99
CA ASP A 281 -26.76 4.94 -2.19
C ASP A 281 -26.19 3.52 -2.22
N ASP A 282 -26.97 2.54 -1.79
CA ASP A 282 -26.60 1.12 -1.75
C ASP A 282 -26.49 0.53 -3.16
N ASP A 283 -27.35 0.96 -4.09
CA ASP A 283 -27.33 0.47 -5.48
C ASP A 283 -26.08 0.95 -6.20
N PHE A 284 -25.75 2.21 -6.08
CA PHE A 284 -24.50 2.76 -6.59
C PHE A 284 -23.28 1.99 -6.04
N ARG A 285 -23.21 1.75 -4.71
CA ARG A 285 -22.08 1.02 -4.12
C ARG A 285 -21.94 -0.39 -4.68
N ASN A 286 -23.05 -1.08 -4.87
CA ASN A 286 -23.06 -2.44 -5.40
C ASN A 286 -22.63 -2.47 -6.88
N ASP A 287 -23.15 -1.59 -7.70
CA ASP A 287 -22.86 -1.57 -9.14
C ASP A 287 -21.45 -1.06 -9.42
N PHE A 288 -21.03 0.01 -8.76
CA PHE A 288 -19.65 0.50 -8.86
C PHE A 288 -18.68 -0.56 -8.35
N GLY A 289 -18.96 -1.17 -7.20
CA GLY A 289 -18.13 -2.22 -6.59
C GLY A 289 -17.87 -3.39 -7.52
N LYS A 290 -18.89 -3.88 -8.24
CA LYS A 290 -18.73 -4.96 -9.24
C LYS A 290 -17.78 -4.55 -10.36
N LYS A 291 -17.97 -3.35 -10.93
CA LYS A 291 -17.09 -2.81 -12.00
C LYS A 291 -15.67 -2.61 -11.49
N ALA A 292 -15.52 -2.04 -10.30
CA ALA A 292 -14.23 -1.83 -9.66
C ALA A 292 -13.47 -3.15 -9.41
N SER A 293 -14.18 -4.18 -8.96
CA SER A 293 -13.62 -5.52 -8.74
C SER A 293 -13.09 -6.11 -10.06
N GLN A 294 -13.91 -6.10 -11.11
CA GLN A 294 -13.50 -6.61 -12.42
C GLN A 294 -12.28 -5.88 -12.93
N PHE A 295 -12.32 -4.54 -12.97
CA PHE A 295 -11.18 -3.72 -13.41
C PHE A 295 -9.91 -4.04 -12.61
N THR A 296 -10.02 -4.17 -11.30
CA THR A 296 -8.87 -4.40 -10.42
C THR A 296 -8.25 -5.78 -10.64
N ILE A 297 -9.06 -6.82 -10.79
CA ILE A 297 -8.60 -8.18 -11.08
C ILE A 297 -7.89 -8.23 -12.44
N GLU A 298 -8.46 -7.59 -13.45
CA GLU A 298 -7.90 -7.56 -14.81
C GLU A 298 -6.57 -6.81 -14.91
N ASN A 299 -6.33 -5.81 -14.04
CA ASN A 299 -5.15 -4.95 -14.12
C ASN A 299 -4.09 -5.24 -13.07
N TYR A 300 -4.47 -5.78 -11.88
CA TYR A 300 -3.56 -5.88 -10.73
C TYR A 300 -3.47 -7.28 -10.12
N SER A 301 -4.17 -8.32 -10.63
CA SER A 301 -3.93 -9.70 -10.14
C SER A 301 -2.51 -10.15 -10.46
N TRP A 302 -1.91 -10.97 -9.59
CA TRP A 302 -0.56 -11.50 -9.83
C TRP A 302 -0.41 -12.21 -11.17
N ASN A 303 -1.47 -12.86 -11.66
CA ASN A 303 -1.47 -13.49 -12.99
C ASN A 303 -1.26 -12.47 -14.14
N LYS A 304 -1.68 -11.22 -13.95
CA LYS A 304 -1.47 -10.14 -14.93
C LYS A 304 -0.13 -9.45 -14.71
N ILE A 305 0.23 -9.20 -13.46
CA ILE A 305 1.46 -8.51 -13.09
C ILE A 305 2.69 -9.36 -13.44
N ALA A 306 2.66 -10.68 -13.18
CA ALA A 306 3.76 -11.58 -13.52
C ALA A 306 4.16 -11.54 -15.00
N LYS A 307 3.19 -11.37 -15.91
CA LYS A 307 3.49 -11.21 -17.34
C LYS A 307 4.35 -9.98 -17.63
N LYS A 308 4.05 -8.85 -16.96
CA LYS A 308 4.84 -7.61 -17.10
C LYS A 308 6.27 -7.80 -16.56
N TYR A 309 6.45 -8.61 -15.51
CA TYR A 309 7.78 -8.95 -15.01
C TYR A 309 8.56 -9.79 -16.03
N LEU A 310 7.92 -10.79 -16.65
CA LEU A 310 8.54 -11.61 -17.69
C LEU A 310 8.98 -10.76 -18.89
N GLU A 311 8.12 -9.87 -19.37
CA GLU A 311 8.46 -8.92 -20.46
C GLU A 311 9.71 -8.08 -20.12
N VAL A 312 9.82 -7.58 -18.90
CA VAL A 312 11.00 -6.80 -18.47
C VAL A 312 12.24 -7.68 -18.43
N ILE A 313 12.12 -8.92 -17.95
CA ILE A 313 13.23 -9.88 -17.90
C ILE A 313 13.71 -10.19 -19.33
N GLU A 314 12.82 -10.55 -20.23
CA GLU A 314 13.12 -10.86 -21.63
C GLU A 314 13.77 -9.66 -22.37
N ASN A 315 13.19 -8.48 -22.25
CA ASN A 315 13.72 -7.24 -22.84
C ASN A 315 15.05 -6.77 -22.22
N THR A 316 15.52 -7.38 -21.15
CA THR A 316 16.85 -7.06 -20.58
C THR A 316 17.97 -7.83 -21.30
N PHE A 317 17.63 -8.81 -22.14
CA PHE A 317 18.58 -9.55 -22.96
C PHE A 317 18.70 -9.01 -24.41
N SER A 318 17.69 -8.26 -24.86
CA SER A 318 17.70 -7.52 -26.11
C SER A 318 18.54 -6.27 -26.01
#